data_f1dab1163b994fbbb594bba166565932
#
_entry.id   f1dab1163b994fbbb594bba166565932
#
_cell.length_a   1.000
_cell.length_b   1.000
_cell.length_c   1.000
_cell.angle_alpha   90.00
_cell.angle_beta   90.00
_cell.angle_gamma   90.00
#
_symmetry.space_group_name_H-M   'P 1'
#
loop_
_entity.id
_entity.type
_entity.pdbx_description
1 polymer ?
#
loop_
_entity_poly.entity_id
_entity_poly.type
_entity_poly.pdbx_seq_one_letter_code
_entity_poly.pdbx_strand_id
1 'polypeptide(L)'
;APGEQEDIHGEPFVGRAGKLLDKILTAIDRSRGDDVYICNVLKCRPPNNRDPLPSEVEQCESYLHMQIKLIQPKLIVALGRVAGKTLLGLDVQLKEMRNETYEYTGIPLRVTYHPAALLRNSNFKAAAWDDFKWIRSFLEKN
;
A
#
# COMPACT_ATOMS: atom_id res chain seq x y z
N ALA A 1 2.89 -6.57 5.74
CA ALA A 1 3.45 -7.93 5.69
C ALA A 1 2.75 -8.74 4.61
N PRO A 2 3.43 -9.70 3.97
CA PRO A 2 2.79 -10.54 2.96
C PRO A 2 1.78 -11.50 3.58
N GLY A 3 0.77 -11.87 2.80
CA GLY A 3 -0.21 -12.88 3.17
C GLY A 3 0.31 -14.28 2.88
N GLU A 4 -0.53 -15.29 3.14
CA GLU A 4 -0.14 -16.68 2.95
C GLU A 4 0.23 -16.99 1.49
N GLN A 5 -0.59 -16.55 0.53
CA GLN A 5 -0.31 -16.81 -0.89
C GLN A 5 0.96 -16.11 -1.35
N GLU A 6 1.22 -14.91 -0.87
CA GLU A 6 2.42 -14.18 -1.17
C GLU A 6 3.66 -14.87 -0.63
N ASP A 7 3.59 -15.46 0.58
CA ASP A 7 4.69 -16.26 1.14
C ASP A 7 4.98 -17.48 0.27
N ILE A 8 3.92 -18.17 -0.19
CA ILE A 8 4.06 -19.38 -1.02
C ILE A 8 4.71 -19.05 -2.36
N HIS A 9 4.29 -17.98 -3.02
CA HIS A 9 4.77 -17.59 -4.36
C HIS A 9 6.02 -16.72 -4.34
N GLY A 10 6.38 -16.15 -3.18
CA GLY A 10 7.54 -15.28 -3.08
C GLY A 10 7.35 -13.91 -3.70
N GLU A 11 6.12 -13.53 -4.05
CA GLU A 11 5.78 -12.24 -4.64
C GLU A 11 4.70 -11.55 -3.81
N PRO A 12 4.73 -10.19 -3.70
CA PRO A 12 3.67 -9.48 -2.99
C PRO A 12 2.38 -9.44 -3.81
N PHE A 13 1.26 -9.56 -3.14
CA PHE A 13 -0.07 -9.38 -3.73
C PHE A 13 -0.34 -10.27 -4.95
N VAL A 14 -0.23 -11.60 -4.79
CA VAL A 14 -0.58 -12.57 -5.84
C VAL A 14 -1.91 -13.29 -5.58
N GLY A 15 -2.49 -13.17 -4.38
CA GLY A 15 -3.79 -13.75 -4.05
C GLY A 15 -4.95 -12.93 -4.60
N ARG A 16 -6.17 -13.18 -4.06
CA ARG A 16 -7.39 -12.47 -4.51
C ARG A 16 -7.29 -10.96 -4.35
N ALA A 17 -6.74 -10.49 -3.24
CA ALA A 17 -6.55 -9.06 -3.01
C ALA A 17 -5.57 -8.47 -4.03
N GLY A 18 -4.51 -9.20 -4.36
CA GLY A 18 -3.55 -8.77 -5.37
C GLY A 18 -4.15 -8.69 -6.75
N LYS A 19 -5.00 -9.64 -7.11
CA LYS A 19 -5.70 -9.60 -8.40
C LYS A 19 -6.65 -8.42 -8.50
N LEU A 20 -7.33 -8.08 -7.40
CA LEU A 20 -8.17 -6.89 -7.37
C LEU A 20 -7.32 -5.62 -7.53
N LEU A 21 -6.18 -5.54 -6.86
CA LEU A 21 -5.26 -4.42 -7.00
C LEU A 21 -4.80 -4.26 -8.45
N ASP A 22 -4.46 -5.37 -9.11
CA ASP A 22 -4.06 -5.33 -10.51
C ASP A 22 -5.18 -4.76 -11.41
N LYS A 23 -6.42 -5.11 -11.13
CA LYS A 23 -7.57 -4.55 -11.86
C LYS A 23 -7.73 -3.05 -11.63
N ILE A 24 -7.54 -2.60 -10.39
CA ILE A 24 -7.60 -1.19 -10.05
C ILE A 24 -6.49 -0.42 -10.77
N LEU A 25 -5.27 -0.95 -10.76
CA LEU A 25 -4.14 -0.32 -11.44
C LEU A 25 -4.40 -0.23 -12.95
N THR A 26 -4.92 -1.29 -13.56
CA THR A 26 -5.27 -1.26 -14.98
C THR A 26 -6.30 -0.17 -15.27
N ALA A 27 -7.26 0.04 -14.37
CA ALA A 27 -8.30 1.05 -14.55
C ALA A 27 -7.74 2.48 -14.50
N ILE A 28 -6.57 2.69 -13.92
CA ILE A 28 -5.89 4.00 -13.92
C ILE A 28 -4.67 4.01 -14.86
N ASP A 29 -4.63 3.06 -15.81
CA ASP A 29 -3.57 2.93 -16.82
C ASP A 29 -2.18 2.70 -16.24
N ARG A 30 -2.10 1.93 -15.15
CA ARG A 30 -0.84 1.56 -14.49
C ARG A 30 -0.75 0.05 -14.38
N SER A 31 0.48 -0.46 -14.24
CA SER A 31 0.68 -1.89 -14.06
C SER A 31 1.95 -2.15 -13.23
N ARG A 32 1.90 -3.22 -12.41
CA ARG A 32 3.09 -3.61 -11.66
C ARG A 32 4.17 -4.09 -12.63
N GLY A 33 5.41 -3.78 -12.31
CA GLY A 33 6.55 -4.13 -13.14
C GLY A 33 6.90 -3.07 -14.17
N ASP A 34 5.93 -2.25 -14.61
CA ASP A 34 6.19 -1.16 -15.56
C ASP A 34 6.34 0.18 -14.84
N ASP A 35 5.30 0.63 -14.17
CA ASP A 35 5.30 1.94 -13.52
C ASP A 35 4.84 1.90 -12.07
N VAL A 36 4.59 0.71 -11.52
CA VAL A 36 4.20 0.51 -10.11
C VAL A 36 5.10 -0.54 -9.48
N TYR A 37 5.66 -0.21 -8.33
CA TYR A 37 6.42 -1.14 -7.51
C TYR A 37 5.62 -1.44 -6.24
N ILE A 38 5.35 -2.71 -5.98
CA ILE A 38 4.59 -3.14 -4.81
C ILE A 38 5.55 -3.79 -3.81
N CYS A 39 5.51 -3.33 -2.57
CA CYS A 39 6.29 -3.93 -1.50
C CYS A 39 5.50 -3.98 -0.21
N ASN A 40 5.98 -4.75 0.73
CA ASN A 40 5.37 -4.86 2.05
C ASN A 40 6.19 -4.08 3.08
N VAL A 41 5.52 -3.60 4.13
CA VAL A 41 6.19 -2.94 5.25
C VAL A 41 7.14 -3.93 5.93
N LEU A 42 6.72 -5.20 6.05
CA LEU A 42 7.57 -6.29 6.50
C LEU A 42 7.88 -7.23 5.33
N LYS A 43 9.09 -7.79 5.29
CA LYS A 43 9.50 -8.73 4.25
C LYS A 43 8.98 -10.14 4.49
N CYS A 44 8.65 -10.48 5.74
CA CYS A 44 8.12 -11.78 6.12
C CYS A 44 6.77 -11.61 6.80
N ARG A 45 5.88 -12.62 6.62
CA ARG A 45 4.57 -12.61 7.24
C ARG A 45 4.71 -12.91 8.74
N PRO A 46 4.15 -12.05 9.64
CA PRO A 46 4.11 -12.39 11.06
C PRO A 46 3.23 -13.62 11.30
N PRO A 47 3.48 -14.40 12.38
CA PRO A 47 2.64 -15.53 12.72
C PRO A 47 1.17 -15.13 12.83
N ASN A 48 0.27 -15.96 12.31
CA ASN A 48 -1.19 -15.77 12.37
C ASN A 48 -1.67 -14.46 11.73
N ASN A 49 -0.92 -13.89 10.79
CA ASN A 49 -1.27 -12.65 10.07
C ASN A 49 -1.60 -11.49 11.01
N ARG A 50 -0.98 -11.45 12.20
CA ARG A 50 -1.20 -10.35 13.14
C ARG A 50 -0.58 -9.04 12.63
N ASP A 51 -0.96 -7.93 13.25
CA ASP A 51 -0.33 -6.65 12.99
C ASP A 51 1.17 -6.71 13.33
N PRO A 52 2.04 -6.03 12.55
CA PRO A 52 3.47 -6.01 12.85
C PRO A 52 3.76 -5.36 14.20
N LEU A 53 4.70 -5.94 14.95
CA LEU A 53 5.22 -5.32 16.16
C LEU A 53 6.22 -4.23 15.80
N PRO A 54 6.40 -3.19 16.65
CA PRO A 54 7.36 -2.12 16.36
C PRO A 54 8.77 -2.62 16.06
N SER A 55 9.23 -3.66 16.78
CA SER A 55 10.55 -4.25 16.53
C SER A 55 10.66 -4.90 15.16
N GLU A 56 9.58 -5.50 14.67
CA GLU A 56 9.53 -6.11 13.33
C GLU A 56 9.57 -5.05 12.24
N VAL A 57 8.90 -3.92 12.46
CA VAL A 57 8.93 -2.79 11.54
C VAL A 57 10.34 -2.22 11.43
N GLU A 58 11.03 -2.03 12.55
CA GLU A 58 12.39 -1.51 12.57
C GLU A 58 13.34 -2.38 11.76
N GLN A 59 13.22 -3.71 11.86
CA GLN A 59 14.06 -4.63 11.13
C GLN A 59 13.93 -4.49 9.61
N CYS A 60 12.75 -4.09 9.12
CA CYS A 60 12.47 -3.98 7.69
C CYS A 60 12.49 -2.55 7.16
N GLU A 61 12.50 -1.56 8.04
CA GLU A 61 12.42 -0.15 7.65
C GLU A 61 13.60 0.29 6.78
N SER A 62 14.80 -0.19 7.10
CA SER A 62 15.99 0.14 6.32
C SER A 62 15.88 -0.39 4.89
N TYR A 63 15.27 -1.56 4.70
CA TYR A 63 15.02 -2.11 3.37
C TYR A 63 14.04 -1.25 2.59
N LEU A 64 12.97 -0.82 3.23
CA LEU A 64 11.97 0.03 2.61
C LEU A 64 12.58 1.37 2.18
N HIS A 65 13.36 1.98 3.05
CA HIS A 65 14.05 3.24 2.74
C HIS A 65 15.00 3.08 1.55
N MET A 66 15.74 1.97 1.51
CA MET A 66 16.63 1.68 0.38
C MET A 66 15.86 1.52 -0.92
N GLN A 67 14.74 0.80 -0.90
CA GLN A 67 13.89 0.62 -2.09
C GLN A 67 13.34 1.95 -2.59
N ILE A 68 12.86 2.79 -1.68
CA ILE A 68 12.36 4.12 -2.03
C ILE A 68 13.45 4.97 -2.65
N LYS A 69 14.65 4.92 -2.08
CA LYS A 69 15.79 5.68 -2.57
C LYS A 69 16.22 5.25 -3.98
N LEU A 70 16.17 3.95 -4.25
CA LEU A 70 16.53 3.40 -5.57
C LEU A 70 15.45 3.69 -6.63
N ILE A 71 14.18 3.56 -6.24
CA ILE A 71 13.05 3.72 -7.17
C ILE A 71 12.73 5.18 -7.42
N GLN A 72 12.87 6.04 -6.41
CA GLN A 72 12.54 7.46 -6.47
C GLN A 72 11.11 7.67 -6.98
N PRO A 73 10.11 7.11 -6.29
CA PRO A 73 8.73 7.22 -6.76
C PRO A 73 8.22 8.66 -6.68
N LYS A 74 7.27 8.98 -7.52
CA LYS A 74 6.60 10.29 -7.48
C LYS A 74 5.53 10.33 -6.39
N LEU A 75 5.01 9.16 -6.02
CA LEU A 75 3.95 9.04 -5.02
C LEU A 75 4.08 7.68 -4.31
N ILE A 76 3.88 7.69 -3.01
CA ILE A 76 3.76 6.47 -2.20
C ILE A 76 2.29 6.32 -1.84
N VAL A 77 1.75 5.12 -2.03
CA VAL A 77 0.37 4.79 -1.64
C VAL A 77 0.43 3.71 -0.57
N ALA A 78 -0.03 4.03 0.62
CA ALA A 78 -0.13 3.07 1.72
C ALA A 78 -1.51 2.41 1.65
N LEU A 79 -1.53 1.09 1.58
CA LEU A 79 -2.76 0.31 1.48
C LEU A 79 -3.18 -0.18 2.86
N GLY A 80 -4.19 0.45 3.40
CA GLY A 80 -4.79 0.07 4.67
C GLY A 80 -4.24 0.82 5.87
N ARG A 81 -4.95 0.68 6.99
CA ARG A 81 -4.64 1.39 8.23
C ARG A 81 -3.27 1.00 8.80
N VAL A 82 -2.92 -0.29 8.75
CA VAL A 82 -1.66 -0.77 9.32
C VAL A 82 -0.46 -0.15 8.60
N ALA A 83 -0.49 -0.12 7.27
CA ALA A 83 0.57 0.51 6.49
C ALA A 83 0.64 2.02 6.79
N GLY A 84 -0.50 2.70 6.82
CA GLY A 84 -0.55 4.12 7.13
C GLY A 84 -0.01 4.42 8.53
N LYS A 85 -0.47 3.67 9.53
CA LYS A 85 0.00 3.81 10.90
C LYS A 85 1.52 3.61 11.02
N THR A 86 2.01 2.58 10.36
CA THR A 86 3.44 2.23 10.42
C THR A 86 4.31 3.31 9.78
N LEU A 87 3.93 3.77 8.59
CA LEU A 87 4.73 4.75 7.85
C LEU A 87 4.62 6.15 8.43
N LEU A 88 3.44 6.53 8.92
CA LEU A 88 3.19 7.90 9.37
C LEU A 88 3.29 8.07 10.88
N GLY A 89 3.30 6.97 11.65
CA GLY A 89 3.28 7.06 13.11
C GLY A 89 1.96 7.56 13.67
N LEU A 90 0.87 7.48 12.91
CA LEU A 90 -0.44 7.96 13.31
C LEU A 90 -1.34 6.78 13.71
N ASP A 91 -1.86 6.79 14.92
CA ASP A 91 -2.79 5.76 15.39
C ASP A 91 -4.22 6.28 15.36
N VAL A 92 -4.73 6.48 14.16
CA VAL A 92 -6.08 6.96 13.88
C VAL A 92 -6.78 6.02 12.92
N GLN A 93 -8.08 6.19 12.75
CA GLN A 93 -8.84 5.34 11.82
C GLN A 93 -8.51 5.69 10.37
N LEU A 94 -8.69 4.69 9.49
CA LEU A 94 -8.40 4.85 8.07
C LEU A 94 -9.12 6.04 7.44
N LYS A 95 -10.38 6.27 7.79
CA LYS A 95 -11.15 7.40 7.25
C LYS A 95 -10.52 8.75 7.58
N GLU A 96 -9.76 8.84 8.66
CA GLU A 96 -9.09 10.07 9.06
C GLU A 96 -7.77 10.25 8.29
N MET A 97 -7.19 9.16 7.80
CA MET A 97 -5.96 9.19 6.99
C MET A 97 -6.25 9.49 5.52
N ARG A 98 -7.43 9.08 5.02
CA ARG A 98 -7.79 9.28 3.61
C ARG A 98 -7.99 10.77 3.31
N ASN A 99 -7.87 11.12 2.04
CA ASN A 99 -8.04 12.49 1.53
C ASN A 99 -7.00 13.50 2.04
N GLU A 100 -5.99 13.03 2.75
CA GLU A 100 -4.87 13.84 3.20
C GLU A 100 -3.61 13.43 2.45
N THR A 101 -2.80 14.41 2.09
CA THR A 101 -1.50 14.15 1.48
C THR A 101 -0.44 14.33 2.55
N TYR A 102 0.28 13.26 2.83
CA TYR A 102 1.37 13.25 3.79
C TYR A 102 2.70 13.26 3.03
N GLU A 103 3.79 13.23 3.77
CA GLU A 103 5.13 13.14 3.21
C GLU A 103 5.91 12.06 3.94
N TYR A 104 6.60 11.22 3.16
CA TYR A 104 7.46 10.17 3.71
C TYR A 104 8.79 10.22 2.96
N THR A 105 9.87 10.50 3.69
CA THR A 105 11.22 10.69 3.13
C THR A 105 11.26 11.68 1.96
N GLY A 106 10.47 12.75 2.06
CA GLY A 106 10.41 13.78 1.02
C GLY A 106 9.48 13.47 -0.15
N ILE A 107 8.76 12.37 -0.10
CA ILE A 107 7.88 11.93 -1.20
C ILE A 107 6.43 12.02 -0.74
N PRO A 108 5.52 12.58 -1.57
CA PRO A 108 4.10 12.63 -1.21
C PRO A 108 3.54 11.23 -0.96
N LEU A 109 2.71 11.10 0.07
CA LEU A 109 2.12 9.84 0.47
C LEU A 109 0.62 9.99 0.69
N ARG A 110 -0.15 9.04 0.15
CA ARG A 110 -1.60 8.95 0.36
C ARG A 110 -1.93 7.60 0.96
N VAL A 111 -3.00 7.54 1.74
CA VAL A 111 -3.49 6.30 2.34
C VAL A 111 -4.86 5.97 1.75
N THR A 112 -5.08 4.72 1.39
CA THR A 112 -6.39 4.25 0.91
C THR A 112 -6.67 2.86 1.47
N TYR A 113 -7.78 2.27 1.06
CA TYR A 113 -8.19 0.94 1.52
C TYR A 113 -7.25 -0.14 1.02
N HIS A 114 -6.97 -1.12 1.87
CA HIS A 114 -6.32 -2.34 1.43
C HIS A 114 -7.31 -3.13 0.56
N PRO A 115 -6.87 -3.72 -0.55
CA PRO A 115 -7.78 -4.49 -1.42
C PRO A 115 -8.53 -5.61 -0.70
N ALA A 116 -7.93 -6.24 0.31
CA ALA A 116 -8.61 -7.26 1.11
C ALA A 116 -9.85 -6.70 1.83
N ALA A 117 -9.80 -5.44 2.26
CA ALA A 117 -10.96 -4.80 2.88
C ALA A 117 -12.11 -4.62 1.88
N LEU A 118 -11.79 -4.35 0.62
CA LEU A 118 -12.79 -4.22 -0.45
C LEU A 118 -13.43 -5.56 -0.77
N LEU A 119 -12.71 -6.66 -0.64
CA LEU A 119 -13.25 -8.00 -0.81
C LEU A 119 -14.20 -8.38 0.33
N ARG A 120 -13.89 -7.93 1.56
CA ARG A 120 -14.75 -8.19 2.73
C ARG A 120 -15.99 -7.30 2.74
N ASN A 121 -15.88 -6.08 2.26
CA ASN A 121 -17.00 -5.12 2.27
C ASN A 121 -16.97 -4.26 1.00
N SER A 122 -17.82 -4.62 0.04
CA SER A 122 -17.90 -3.94 -1.25
C SER A 122 -18.39 -2.50 -1.14
N ASN A 123 -18.98 -2.11 0.00
CA ASN A 123 -19.44 -0.73 0.20
C ASN A 123 -18.29 0.28 0.20
N PHE A 124 -17.05 -0.18 0.43
CA PHE A 124 -15.88 0.70 0.39
C PHE A 124 -15.31 0.91 -1.02
N LYS A 125 -15.82 0.19 -2.02
CA LYS A 125 -15.26 0.27 -3.38
C LYS A 125 -15.40 1.66 -4.01
N ALA A 126 -16.54 2.34 -3.80
CA ALA A 126 -16.74 3.66 -4.35
C ALA A 126 -15.73 4.67 -3.80
N ALA A 127 -15.51 4.64 -2.47
CA ALA A 127 -14.54 5.52 -1.83
C ALA A 127 -13.11 5.21 -2.28
N ALA A 128 -12.77 3.93 -2.37
CA ALA A 128 -11.46 3.51 -2.86
C ALA A 128 -11.24 3.97 -4.31
N TRP A 129 -12.27 3.87 -5.14
CA TRP A 129 -12.18 4.33 -6.53
C TRP A 129 -11.94 5.84 -6.61
N ASP A 130 -12.57 6.62 -5.74
CA ASP A 130 -12.31 8.06 -5.65
C ASP A 130 -10.85 8.34 -5.31
N ASP A 131 -10.27 7.56 -4.39
CA ASP A 131 -8.85 7.69 -4.02
C ASP A 131 -7.96 7.40 -5.22
N PHE A 132 -8.23 6.34 -5.98
CA PHE A 132 -7.43 5.98 -7.14
C PHE A 132 -7.60 6.94 -8.32
N LYS A 133 -8.78 7.56 -8.47
CA LYS A 133 -8.96 8.63 -9.44
C LYS A 133 -8.08 9.83 -9.09
N TRP A 134 -7.99 10.17 -7.82
CA TRP A 134 -7.08 11.22 -7.36
C TRP A 134 -5.64 10.87 -7.68
N ILE A 135 -5.23 9.62 -7.41
CA ILE A 135 -3.89 9.14 -7.71
C ILE A 135 -3.57 9.26 -9.19
N ARG A 136 -4.50 8.82 -10.05
CA ARG A 136 -4.35 8.94 -11.50
C ARG A 136 -4.13 10.40 -11.92
N SER A 137 -4.96 11.28 -11.41
CA SER A 137 -4.88 12.71 -11.72
C SER A 137 -3.53 13.31 -11.25
N PHE A 138 -3.09 12.96 -10.05
CA PHE A 138 -1.81 13.40 -9.51
C PHE A 138 -0.65 12.96 -10.39
N LEU A 139 -0.64 11.70 -10.80
CA LEU A 139 0.44 11.14 -11.62
C LEU A 139 0.47 11.73 -13.04
N GLU A 140 -0.69 12.07 -13.60
CA GLU A 140 -0.76 12.71 -14.91
C GLU A 140 -0.19 14.14 -14.89
N LYS A 141 -0.28 14.84 -13.77
CA LYS A 141 0.20 16.20 -13.62
C LYS A 141 1.69 16.28 -13.24
N ASN A 142 2.23 15.19 -12.74
CA ASN A 142 3.59 15.13 -12.25
C ASN A 142 4.37 14.03 -12.99
#